data_df0170beada92306ca3573014b07d758
#
_entry.id   df0170beada92306ca3573014b07d758
#
_cell.length_a   1.000
_cell.length_b   1.000
_cell.length_c   1.000
_cell.angle_alpha   90.00
_cell.angle_beta   90.00
_cell.angle_gamma   90.00
#
_symmetry.space_group_name_H-M   'P 1'
#
loop_
_entity.id
_entity.type
_entity.pdbx_description
1 polymer ?
#
loop_
_entity_poly.entity_id
_entity_poly.type
_entity_poly.pdbx_seq_one_letter_code
_entity_poly.pdbx_strand_id
1 'polypeptide(L)'
;NSYRYLPQKATPTNPDALPVGWVKDTYKGKEYVGLTCAACHTGQINYKGIGIRIDGGPANADMETIMKDIAKAMKHVAKDEEARNRFVKNVLARGKYTSESDVIADLNRYTQRLISYVDINRSDVAYGYARLDAFGRIYNRVLEHLVNERVLKELLVEGKIMGDEKMTEEEFLAIVQNVDN
;
A
#
# COMPACT_ATOMS: atom_id res chain seq x y z
N ASN A 1 17.89 -1.17 -6.59
CA ASN A 1 16.45 -1.49 -6.58
C ASN A 1 16.17 -2.56 -5.51
N SER A 2 16.00 -2.11 -4.28
CA SER A 2 15.85 -2.98 -3.11
C SER A 2 14.59 -3.87 -3.18
N TYR A 3 13.51 -3.38 -3.84
CA TYR A 3 12.23 -4.07 -3.92
C TYR A 3 11.97 -4.73 -5.27
N ARG A 4 12.96 -4.80 -6.14
CA ARG A 4 12.93 -5.53 -7.43
C ARG A 4 11.86 -5.10 -8.43
N TYR A 5 11.25 -3.93 -8.29
CA TYR A 5 10.39 -3.38 -9.33
C TYR A 5 11.21 -3.02 -10.58
N LEU A 6 10.64 -3.31 -11.75
CA LEU A 6 11.30 -3.02 -13.03
C LEU A 6 11.35 -1.51 -13.27
N PRO A 7 12.55 -0.92 -13.45
CA PRO A 7 12.67 0.50 -13.70
C PRO A 7 12.17 0.88 -15.10
N GLN A 8 11.67 2.11 -15.24
CA GLN A 8 11.31 2.71 -16.51
C GLN A 8 12.00 4.06 -16.65
N LYS A 9 12.15 4.50 -17.91
CA LYS A 9 12.53 5.88 -18.22
C LYS A 9 11.28 6.77 -18.15
N ALA A 10 11.48 8.05 -17.91
CA ALA A 10 10.43 9.04 -18.03
C ALA A 10 9.84 9.05 -19.45
N THR A 11 8.51 9.15 -19.53
CA THR A 11 7.76 9.28 -20.78
C THR A 11 6.68 10.35 -20.61
N PRO A 12 6.04 10.84 -21.65
CA PRO A 12 4.92 11.77 -21.51
C PRO A 12 3.77 11.24 -20.62
N THR A 13 3.55 9.91 -20.60
CA THR A 13 2.53 9.24 -19.76
C THR A 13 3.05 8.80 -18.39
N ASN A 14 4.35 8.86 -18.17
CA ASN A 14 5.00 8.55 -16.90
C ASN A 14 6.18 9.51 -16.65
N PRO A 15 5.92 10.81 -16.45
CA PRO A 15 6.97 11.83 -16.33
C PRO A 15 7.84 11.65 -15.09
N ASP A 16 7.31 10.98 -14.06
CA ASP A 16 8.02 10.74 -12.81
C ASP A 16 8.93 9.48 -12.86
N ALA A 17 9.02 8.80 -14.00
CA ALA A 17 9.78 7.56 -14.17
C ALA A 17 9.42 6.49 -13.13
N LEU A 18 8.15 6.40 -12.75
CA LEU A 18 7.67 5.39 -11.82
C LEU A 18 7.95 3.99 -12.38
N PRO A 19 8.27 3.00 -11.55
CA PRO A 19 8.52 1.63 -12.00
C PRO A 19 7.34 1.01 -12.75
N VAL A 20 7.57 -0.07 -13.47
CA VAL A 20 6.50 -0.82 -14.17
C VAL A 20 5.38 -1.17 -13.21
N GLY A 21 4.15 -0.87 -13.60
CA GLY A 21 2.96 -1.11 -12.81
C GLY A 21 2.66 -0.09 -11.72
N TRP A 22 3.54 0.89 -11.50
CA TRP A 22 3.24 2.05 -10.67
C TRP A 22 2.65 3.15 -11.53
N VAL A 23 1.58 3.76 -11.06
CA VAL A 23 0.89 4.84 -11.76
C VAL A 23 0.57 5.98 -10.80
N LYS A 24 0.53 7.17 -11.36
CA LYS A 24 0.02 8.35 -10.69
C LYS A 24 -1.25 8.79 -11.38
N ASP A 25 -2.29 9.02 -10.61
CA ASP A 25 -3.59 9.47 -11.10
C ASP A 25 -4.14 10.60 -10.23
N THR A 26 -5.09 11.35 -10.76
CA THR A 26 -5.73 12.46 -10.05
C THR A 26 -7.20 12.14 -9.84
N TYR A 27 -7.63 12.11 -8.60
CA TYR A 27 -9.01 11.93 -8.21
C TYR A 27 -9.47 13.05 -7.26
N LYS A 28 -10.58 13.72 -7.59
CA LYS A 28 -11.13 14.85 -6.81
C LYS A 28 -10.06 15.92 -6.49
N GLY A 29 -9.21 16.25 -7.47
CA GLY A 29 -8.14 17.26 -7.34
C GLY A 29 -6.93 16.86 -6.50
N LYS A 30 -6.86 15.60 -6.04
CA LYS A 30 -5.72 15.04 -5.30
C LYS A 30 -4.97 14.05 -6.17
N GLU A 31 -3.63 14.04 -6.04
CA GLU A 31 -2.78 13.07 -6.72
C GLU A 31 -2.60 11.83 -5.85
N TYR A 32 -2.74 10.68 -6.47
CA TYR A 32 -2.56 9.37 -5.85
C TYR A 32 -1.52 8.58 -6.62
N VAL A 33 -0.69 7.86 -5.90
CA VAL A 33 0.19 6.83 -6.47
C VAL A 33 -0.42 5.48 -6.15
N GLY A 34 -0.53 4.63 -7.15
CA GLY A 34 -1.13 3.31 -7.01
C GLY A 34 -0.40 2.26 -7.82
N LEU A 35 -0.89 1.03 -7.71
CA LEU A 35 -0.38 -0.13 -8.40
C LEU A 35 -1.43 -0.65 -9.38
N THR A 36 -0.99 -1.04 -10.55
CA THR A 36 -1.77 -1.79 -11.53
C THR A 36 -1.37 -3.26 -11.51
N CYS A 37 -2.12 -4.10 -12.21
CA CYS A 37 -1.80 -5.53 -12.36
C CYS A 37 -0.36 -5.77 -12.86
N ALA A 38 0.17 -4.86 -13.68
CA ALA A 38 1.53 -4.95 -14.22
C ALA A 38 2.64 -4.90 -13.15
N ALA A 39 2.37 -4.34 -11.97
CA ALA A 39 3.34 -4.33 -10.86
C ALA A 39 3.69 -5.75 -10.39
N CYS A 40 2.71 -6.66 -10.44
CA CYS A 40 2.86 -8.07 -10.05
C CYS A 40 2.92 -9.02 -11.26
N HIS A 41 2.45 -8.56 -12.43
CA HIS A 41 2.32 -9.39 -13.63
C HIS A 41 3.12 -8.85 -14.83
N THR A 42 4.34 -8.35 -14.59
CA THR A 42 5.31 -8.08 -15.65
C THR A 42 6.68 -8.58 -15.20
N GLY A 43 7.15 -9.63 -15.83
CA GLY A 43 8.49 -10.17 -15.63
C GLY A 43 9.52 -9.58 -16.60
N GLN A 44 10.80 -9.78 -16.34
CA GLN A 44 11.87 -9.46 -17.26
C GLN A 44 12.95 -10.53 -17.22
N ILE A 45 13.33 -11.00 -18.39
CA ILE A 45 14.48 -11.88 -18.59
C ILE A 45 15.60 -11.07 -19.25
N ASN A 46 16.78 -11.12 -18.67
CA ASN A 46 17.96 -10.47 -19.25
C ASN A 46 18.79 -11.53 -19.99
N TYR A 47 18.97 -11.33 -21.29
CA TYR A 47 19.79 -12.21 -22.12
C TYR A 47 20.76 -11.37 -22.99
N LYS A 48 22.05 -11.64 -22.88
CA LYS A 48 23.12 -10.96 -23.63
C LYS A 48 23.02 -9.42 -23.58
N GLY A 49 22.70 -8.85 -22.40
CA GLY A 49 22.56 -7.40 -22.21
C GLY A 49 21.24 -6.81 -22.68
N ILE A 50 20.31 -7.61 -23.19
CA ILE A 50 18.98 -7.19 -23.62
C ILE A 50 17.96 -7.64 -22.57
N GLY A 51 17.15 -6.69 -22.05
CA GLY A 51 16.02 -7.00 -21.18
C GLY A 51 14.76 -7.27 -22.01
N ILE A 52 14.24 -8.49 -21.91
CA ILE A 52 12.99 -8.90 -22.57
C ILE A 52 11.88 -8.86 -21.51
N ARG A 53 10.94 -7.95 -21.67
CA ARG A 53 9.76 -7.86 -20.80
C ARG A 53 8.67 -8.82 -21.26
N ILE A 54 8.03 -9.45 -20.28
CA ILE A 54 6.97 -10.44 -20.51
C ILE A 54 5.75 -9.97 -19.72
N ASP A 55 4.77 -9.39 -20.42
CA ASP A 55 3.52 -8.98 -19.84
C ASP A 55 2.66 -10.20 -19.50
N GLY A 56 1.99 -10.16 -18.35
CA GLY A 56 1.25 -11.30 -17.81
C GLY A 56 2.14 -12.34 -17.08
N GLY A 57 3.46 -12.25 -17.20
CA GLY A 57 4.39 -13.10 -16.46
C GLY A 57 4.54 -12.65 -15.00
N PRO A 58 4.91 -13.57 -14.09
CA PRO A 58 5.11 -13.20 -12.69
C PRO A 58 6.29 -12.22 -12.55
N ALA A 59 6.07 -11.12 -11.81
CA ALA A 59 7.14 -10.21 -11.42
C ALA A 59 8.01 -10.82 -10.32
N ASN A 60 9.19 -10.27 -10.10
CA ASN A 60 10.01 -10.56 -8.92
C ASN A 60 9.91 -9.45 -7.86
N ALA A 61 8.86 -8.63 -7.92
CA ALA A 61 8.67 -7.50 -7.02
C ALA A 61 8.45 -7.96 -5.57
N ASP A 62 9.08 -7.25 -4.64
CA ASP A 62 8.94 -7.47 -3.21
C ASP A 62 7.94 -6.47 -2.61
N MET A 63 6.66 -6.74 -2.85
CA MET A 63 5.56 -5.90 -2.38
C MET A 63 5.42 -5.91 -0.86
N GLU A 64 5.67 -7.05 -0.26
CA GLU A 64 5.53 -7.19 1.20
C GLU A 64 6.53 -6.31 1.92
N THR A 65 7.80 -6.38 1.54
CA THR A 65 8.84 -5.59 2.17
C THR A 65 8.65 -4.09 1.94
N ILE A 66 8.31 -3.65 0.72
CA ILE A 66 8.09 -2.22 0.46
C ILE A 66 6.95 -1.65 1.31
N MET A 67 5.85 -2.39 1.47
CA MET A 67 4.72 -1.94 2.28
C MET A 67 5.09 -1.85 3.78
N LYS A 68 5.82 -2.84 4.29
CA LYS A 68 6.34 -2.84 5.67
C LYS A 68 7.32 -1.67 5.90
N ASP A 69 8.22 -1.41 4.95
CA ASP A 69 9.20 -0.35 5.08
C ASP A 69 8.57 1.04 4.99
N ILE A 70 7.55 1.24 4.13
CA ILE A 70 6.78 2.49 4.09
C ILE A 70 6.06 2.70 5.43
N ALA A 71 5.38 1.68 5.96
CA ALA A 71 4.70 1.78 7.25
C ALA A 71 5.68 2.12 8.39
N LYS A 72 6.85 1.49 8.41
CA LYS A 72 7.92 1.75 9.37
C LYS A 72 8.47 3.19 9.24
N ALA A 73 8.71 3.64 8.02
CA ALA A 73 9.19 5.00 7.75
C ALA A 73 8.16 6.05 8.18
N MET A 74 6.89 5.86 7.83
CA MET A 74 5.81 6.78 8.24
C MET A 74 5.65 6.81 9.77
N LYS A 75 5.71 5.65 10.42
CA LYS A 75 5.68 5.55 11.90
C LYS A 75 6.85 6.29 12.55
N HIS A 76 8.05 6.19 11.96
CA HIS A 76 9.21 6.95 12.44
C HIS A 76 8.97 8.46 12.30
N VAL A 77 8.57 8.91 11.11
CA VAL A 77 8.26 10.33 10.85
C VAL A 77 7.18 10.87 11.79
N ALA A 78 6.13 10.08 12.07
CA ALA A 78 5.07 10.49 12.98
C ALA A 78 5.54 10.65 14.44
N LYS A 79 6.57 9.90 14.87
CA LYS A 79 7.05 9.87 16.25
C LYS A 79 8.26 10.77 16.50
N ASP A 80 9.17 10.86 15.56
CA ASP A 80 10.40 11.63 15.67
C ASP A 80 10.17 13.08 15.24
N GLU A 81 10.46 14.02 16.13
CA GLU A 81 10.16 15.45 15.92
C GLU A 81 11.00 16.02 14.76
N GLU A 82 12.28 15.71 14.70
CA GLU A 82 13.16 16.23 13.66
C GLU A 82 12.76 15.70 12.27
N ALA A 83 12.48 14.41 12.17
CA ALA A 83 12.01 13.79 10.93
C ALA A 83 10.65 14.36 10.51
N ARG A 84 9.72 14.58 11.46
CA ARG A 84 8.42 15.17 11.21
C ARG A 84 8.54 16.61 10.70
N ASN A 85 9.38 17.42 11.32
CA ASN A 85 9.58 18.81 10.90
C ASN A 85 10.18 18.89 9.48
N ARG A 86 11.15 18.04 9.14
CA ARG A 86 11.67 17.94 7.76
C ARG A 86 10.59 17.51 6.78
N PHE A 87 9.78 16.50 7.15
CA PHE A 87 8.69 16.02 6.32
C PHE A 87 7.64 17.10 6.05
N VAL A 88 7.14 17.74 7.11
CA VAL A 88 6.14 18.83 7.03
C VAL A 88 6.64 19.96 6.13
N LYS A 89 7.88 20.42 6.33
CA LYS A 89 8.49 21.46 5.49
C LYS A 89 8.50 21.04 4.00
N ASN A 90 8.89 19.80 3.70
CA ASN A 90 8.96 19.33 2.33
C ASN A 90 7.58 19.17 1.69
N VAL A 91 6.57 18.77 2.46
CA VAL A 91 5.19 18.64 1.98
C VAL A 91 4.57 20.00 1.70
N LEU A 92 4.73 20.96 2.62
CA LEU A 92 4.24 22.34 2.44
C LEU A 92 4.88 23.01 1.22
N ALA A 93 6.17 22.78 0.98
CA ALA A 93 6.86 23.32 -0.20
C ALA A 93 6.27 22.84 -1.55
N ARG A 94 5.48 21.75 -1.57
CA ARG A 94 4.75 21.28 -2.76
C ARG A 94 3.43 22.04 -3.03
N GLY A 95 3.01 22.92 -2.13
CA GLY A 95 1.85 23.79 -2.30
C GLY A 95 0.48 23.10 -2.27
N LYS A 96 0.41 21.84 -1.83
CA LYS A 96 -0.84 21.08 -1.71
C LYS A 96 -1.53 21.23 -0.35
N TYR A 97 -0.80 21.68 0.66
CA TYR A 97 -1.28 21.95 2.01
C TYR A 97 -1.01 23.40 2.38
N THR A 98 -1.88 23.98 3.17
CA THR A 98 -1.78 25.37 3.63
C THR A 98 -1.39 25.48 5.10
N SER A 99 -1.49 24.39 5.86
CA SER A 99 -1.14 24.37 7.28
C SER A 99 -0.31 23.13 7.67
N GLU A 100 0.57 23.30 8.66
CA GLU A 100 1.32 22.19 9.27
C GLU A 100 0.40 21.21 9.98
N SER A 101 -0.64 21.70 10.65
CA SER A 101 -1.61 20.87 11.37
C SER A 101 -2.31 19.89 10.45
N ASP A 102 -2.66 20.30 9.23
CA ASP A 102 -3.31 19.42 8.25
C ASP A 102 -2.35 18.35 7.75
N VAL A 103 -1.08 18.71 7.51
CA VAL A 103 -0.05 17.75 7.14
C VAL A 103 0.15 16.70 8.23
N ILE A 104 0.23 17.14 9.50
CA ILE A 104 0.41 16.23 10.64
C ILE A 104 -0.82 15.35 10.85
N ALA A 105 -2.02 15.90 10.75
CA ALA A 105 -3.27 15.14 10.86
C ALA A 105 -3.34 14.04 9.79
N ASP A 106 -3.05 14.38 8.55
CA ASP A 106 -3.04 13.41 7.44
C ASP A 106 -1.90 12.40 7.57
N LEU A 107 -0.70 12.81 7.99
CA LEU A 107 0.39 11.90 8.28
C LEU A 107 -0.03 10.84 9.31
N ASN A 108 -0.61 11.26 10.43
CA ASN A 108 -1.04 10.35 11.48
C ASN A 108 -2.15 9.41 10.99
N ARG A 109 -3.14 9.94 10.27
CA ARG A 109 -4.25 9.17 9.70
C ARG A 109 -3.75 8.11 8.71
N TYR A 110 -2.92 8.50 7.75
CA TYR A 110 -2.40 7.56 6.76
C TYR A 110 -1.39 6.58 7.34
N THR A 111 -0.59 7.00 8.33
CA THR A 111 0.30 6.09 9.06
C THR A 111 -0.50 4.99 9.76
N GLN A 112 -1.56 5.36 10.47
CA GLN A 112 -2.40 4.38 11.16
C GLN A 112 -3.08 3.43 10.17
N ARG A 113 -3.63 3.95 9.08
CA ARG A 113 -4.25 3.13 8.03
C ARG A 113 -3.27 2.14 7.40
N LEU A 114 -2.06 2.59 7.10
CA LEU A 114 -1.06 1.73 6.49
C LEU A 114 -0.55 0.64 7.44
N ILE A 115 -0.33 0.99 8.72
CA ILE A 115 0.01 0.00 9.75
C ILE A 115 -1.07 -1.05 9.84
N SER A 116 -2.33 -0.64 9.99
CA SER A 116 -3.47 -1.55 10.06
C SER A 116 -3.57 -2.45 8.83
N TYR A 117 -3.35 -1.87 7.64
CA TYR A 117 -3.33 -2.64 6.40
C TYR A 117 -2.20 -3.69 6.37
N VAL A 118 -1.00 -3.34 6.83
CA VAL A 118 0.13 -4.27 6.90
C VAL A 118 -0.16 -5.38 7.93
N ASP A 119 -0.71 -5.03 9.07
CA ASP A 119 -1.01 -5.98 10.15
C ASP A 119 -2.10 -6.99 9.77
N ILE A 120 -3.19 -6.53 9.12
CA ILE A 120 -4.23 -7.43 8.58
C ILE A 120 -3.67 -8.41 7.54
N ASN A 121 -2.69 -7.96 6.76
CA ASN A 121 -2.13 -8.75 5.67
C ASN A 121 -0.85 -9.47 6.09
N ARG A 122 -0.52 -9.46 7.38
CA ARG A 122 0.65 -10.18 7.89
C ARG A 122 0.38 -11.67 7.85
N SER A 123 1.37 -12.41 7.35
CA SER A 123 1.46 -13.87 7.48
C SER A 123 2.70 -14.24 8.26
N ASP A 124 2.64 -15.34 9.02
CA ASP A 124 3.79 -15.91 9.72
C ASP A 124 4.78 -16.57 8.75
N VAL A 125 4.28 -16.92 7.56
CA VAL A 125 5.09 -17.41 6.44
C VAL A 125 5.21 -16.33 5.39
N ALA A 126 6.44 -15.98 4.99
CA ALA A 126 6.67 -14.99 3.96
C ALA A 126 6.02 -15.40 2.63
N TYR A 127 5.27 -14.49 2.02
CA TYR A 127 4.61 -14.74 0.72
C TYR A 127 5.62 -15.00 -0.41
N GLY A 128 6.82 -14.45 -0.30
CA GLY A 128 7.82 -14.48 -1.34
C GLY A 128 7.57 -13.47 -2.45
N TYR A 129 8.48 -13.44 -3.42
CA TYR A 129 8.40 -12.48 -4.52
C TYR A 129 7.24 -12.80 -5.45
N ALA A 130 6.58 -11.77 -5.95
CA ALA A 130 5.46 -11.84 -6.90
C ALA A 130 4.24 -12.67 -6.43
N ARG A 131 4.13 -12.95 -5.15
CA ARG A 131 3.05 -13.79 -4.60
C ARG A 131 1.84 -13.01 -4.07
N LEU A 132 1.85 -11.69 -4.22
CA LEU A 132 0.76 -10.82 -3.77
C LEU A 132 -0.16 -10.42 -4.93
N ASP A 133 -0.50 -11.34 -5.80
CA ASP A 133 -1.57 -11.14 -6.76
C ASP A 133 -2.93 -11.12 -6.06
N ALA A 134 -3.96 -10.61 -6.74
CA ALA A 134 -5.29 -10.46 -6.15
C ALA A 134 -5.87 -11.80 -5.66
N PHE A 135 -5.60 -12.89 -6.37
CA PHE A 135 -6.12 -14.21 -6.02
C PHE A 135 -5.34 -14.84 -4.87
N GLY A 136 -4.02 -14.85 -4.90
CA GLY A 136 -3.19 -15.39 -3.84
C GLY A 136 -3.46 -14.69 -2.51
N ARG A 137 -3.69 -13.38 -2.54
CA ARG A 137 -3.99 -12.61 -1.35
C ARG A 137 -5.39 -12.90 -0.79
N ILE A 138 -6.40 -13.04 -1.62
CA ILE A 138 -7.75 -13.44 -1.19
C ILE A 138 -7.71 -14.85 -0.60
N TYR A 139 -7.05 -15.79 -1.27
CA TYR A 139 -6.88 -17.15 -0.77
C TYR A 139 -6.17 -17.19 0.58
N ASN A 140 -5.07 -16.46 0.73
CA ASN A 140 -4.34 -16.41 1.98
C ASN A 140 -5.20 -15.83 3.12
N ARG A 141 -6.08 -14.87 2.83
CA ARG A 141 -6.98 -14.29 3.83
C ARG A 141 -8.14 -15.21 4.23
N VAL A 142 -8.66 -15.96 3.28
CA VAL A 142 -9.76 -16.91 3.53
C VAL A 142 -9.26 -18.17 4.23
N LEU A 143 -8.04 -18.62 3.89
CA LEU A 143 -7.46 -19.85 4.44
C LEU A 143 -6.65 -19.62 5.72
N GLU A 144 -6.07 -18.46 5.91
CA GLU A 144 -5.52 -18.05 7.19
C GLU A 144 -6.70 -17.64 8.08
N HIS A 145 -7.14 -18.51 8.94
CA HIS A 145 -8.10 -18.25 10.03
C HIS A 145 -7.56 -17.20 11.05
N LEU A 146 -6.79 -16.22 10.57
CA LEU A 146 -6.08 -15.23 11.37
C LEU A 146 -6.75 -13.87 11.44
N VAL A 147 -7.89 -13.67 10.79
CA VAL A 147 -8.65 -12.45 11.01
C VAL A 147 -9.35 -12.59 12.35
N ASN A 148 -8.65 -12.23 13.40
CA ASN A 148 -9.23 -12.13 14.73
C ASN A 148 -10.39 -11.12 14.64
N GLU A 149 -11.60 -11.56 14.98
CA GLU A 149 -12.82 -10.77 14.94
C GLU A 149 -12.66 -9.40 15.63
N ARG A 150 -11.94 -9.37 16.77
CA ARG A 150 -11.64 -8.13 17.49
C ARG A 150 -10.81 -7.16 16.66
N VAL A 151 -9.79 -7.67 15.96
CA VAL A 151 -8.94 -6.84 15.09
C VAL A 151 -9.73 -6.33 13.89
N LEU A 152 -10.59 -7.17 13.32
CA LEU A 152 -11.48 -6.79 12.23
C LEU A 152 -12.47 -5.70 12.67
N LYS A 153 -13.07 -5.84 13.85
CA LYS A 153 -13.95 -4.84 14.45
C LYS A 153 -13.25 -3.51 14.67
N GLU A 154 -12.06 -3.51 15.28
CA GLU A 154 -11.25 -2.30 15.48
C GLU A 154 -10.93 -1.60 14.16
N LEU A 155 -10.67 -2.36 13.11
CA LEU A 155 -10.26 -1.81 11.83
C LEU A 155 -11.44 -1.28 11.00
N LEU A 156 -12.57 -1.98 11.00
CA LEU A 156 -13.75 -1.60 10.22
C LEU A 156 -14.58 -0.52 10.94
N VAL A 157 -14.90 -0.76 12.20
CA VAL A 157 -15.79 0.14 12.99
C VAL A 157 -15.05 1.42 13.40
N GLU A 158 -13.79 1.33 13.79
CA GLU A 158 -13.00 2.50 14.16
C GLU A 158 -12.41 3.27 12.96
N GLY A 159 -12.66 2.78 11.73
CA GLY A 159 -12.23 3.43 10.50
C GLY A 159 -10.72 3.41 10.29
N LYS A 160 -10.04 2.40 10.81
CA LYS A 160 -8.60 2.20 10.63
C LYS A 160 -8.24 1.55 9.30
N ILE A 161 -9.21 1.02 8.56
CA ILE A 161 -9.00 0.47 7.20
C ILE A 161 -9.08 1.58 6.16
N MET A 162 -8.38 1.41 5.06
CA MET A 162 -8.42 2.30 3.91
C MET A 162 -9.84 2.34 3.31
N GLY A 163 -10.58 3.37 3.64
CA GLY A 163 -11.94 3.67 3.19
C GLY A 163 -12.37 4.98 3.83
N ASP A 164 -13.17 5.78 3.12
CA ASP A 164 -13.64 7.07 3.62
C ASP A 164 -14.87 6.95 4.53
N GLU A 165 -15.51 5.77 4.55
CA GLU A 165 -16.71 5.50 5.36
C GLU A 165 -16.38 4.54 6.50
N LYS A 166 -16.82 4.92 7.70
CA LYS A 166 -16.77 4.05 8.87
C LYS A 166 -17.94 3.08 8.78
N MET A 167 -17.67 1.83 9.02
CA MET A 167 -18.72 0.82 9.18
C MET A 167 -19.34 0.96 10.58
N THR A 168 -20.65 0.85 10.67
CA THR A 168 -21.34 0.79 11.95
C THR A 168 -21.15 -0.59 12.61
N GLU A 169 -21.36 -0.66 13.92
CA GLU A 169 -21.26 -1.93 14.65
C GLU A 169 -22.33 -2.94 14.18
N GLU A 170 -23.51 -2.47 13.78
CA GLU A 170 -24.60 -3.30 13.25
C GLU A 170 -24.22 -3.90 11.89
N GLU A 171 -23.62 -3.12 10.99
CA GLU A 171 -23.12 -3.60 9.70
C GLU A 171 -22.01 -4.63 9.87
N PHE A 172 -21.10 -4.42 10.85
CA PHE A 172 -20.05 -5.38 11.17
C PHE A 172 -20.64 -6.71 11.66
N LEU A 173 -21.56 -6.67 12.61
CA LEU A 173 -22.22 -7.88 13.15
C LEU A 173 -22.99 -8.63 12.06
N ALA A 174 -23.65 -7.93 11.14
CA ALA A 174 -24.34 -8.55 10.02
C ALA A 174 -23.37 -9.29 9.06
N ILE A 175 -22.17 -8.78 8.85
CA ILE A 175 -21.13 -9.44 8.05
C ILE A 175 -20.62 -10.69 8.77
N VAL A 176 -20.27 -10.58 10.06
CA VAL A 176 -19.72 -11.70 10.84
C VAL A 176 -20.74 -12.85 10.95
N GLN A 177 -22.02 -12.55 11.22
CA GLN A 177 -23.07 -13.55 11.31
C GLN A 177 -23.36 -14.28 9.99
N ASN A 178 -23.07 -13.65 8.84
CA ASN A 178 -23.21 -14.28 7.52
C ASN A 178 -22.00 -15.13 7.10
N VAL A 179 -20.89 -15.04 7.81
CA VAL A 179 -19.68 -15.86 7.55
C VAL A 179 -19.75 -17.20 8.30
N ASP A 180 -20.52 -17.28 9.38
CA ASP A 180 -20.68 -18.49 10.20
C ASP A 180 -21.84 -19.42 9.71
N ASN A 181 -22.50 -19.10 8.59
CA ASN A 181 -23.49 -19.91 7.90
C ASN A 181 -22.99 -20.34 6.51
#